data_20a636bc9dd86a5316c45921d29e65a1
#
_entry.id   20a636bc9dd86a5316c45921d29e65a1
#
_cell.length_a   1.000
_cell.length_b   1.000
_cell.length_c   1.000
_cell.angle_alpha   90.00
_cell.angle_beta   90.00
_cell.angle_gamma   90.00
#
_symmetry.space_group_name_H-M   'P 1'
#
loop_
_entity.id
_entity.type
_entity.pdbx_description
1 polymer ?
#
loop_
_entity_poly.entity_id
_entity_poly.type
_entity_poly.pdbx_seq_one_letter_code
_entity_poly.pdbx_strand_id
1 'polypeptide(L)'
;MRSKILELKASSLVEALSHAQGWMKLNASSEVCWFRGVKDSHLSLLPGAYWRNNYDEFSTLLQFSQEGRAFVDVGELDDWKTYYLAQHNGVPTRLLDWTENFITALFFATDGWNGDTTPCVWILKPCDVNRLSLGWSGLISPERNVELNAWMPTSLRNGSQKIPTKDGQWVYDSANPIALYPRKNNPRLIAQQGTFTVHGTGRESLETWIATNAPANHQSLICKIVFSRKVKHVDFIQQLSDIGLRRSTIYPDLHNFILEMKDQHQWE
;
A
#
# COMPACT_ATOMS: atom_id res chain seq x y z
N MET A 1 2.80 -26.56 7.07
CA MET A 1 3.79 -25.92 6.15
C MET A 1 3.24 -24.53 5.82
N ARG A 2 3.98 -23.45 6.07
CA ARG A 2 3.56 -22.13 5.60
C ARG A 2 3.52 -22.14 4.08
N SER A 3 2.39 -21.83 3.50
CA SER A 3 2.18 -21.76 2.07
C SER A 3 3.10 -20.66 1.49
N LYS A 4 4.00 -21.05 0.58
CA LYS A 4 5.04 -20.13 0.05
C LYS A 4 4.39 -19.18 -0.96
N ILE A 5 4.54 -17.87 -0.76
CA ILE A 5 4.11 -16.85 -1.74
C ILE A 5 4.85 -17.06 -3.07
N LEU A 6 4.15 -16.88 -4.18
CA LEU A 6 4.75 -16.91 -5.51
C LEU A 6 5.74 -15.75 -5.68
N GLU A 7 7.00 -16.11 -5.96
CA GLU A 7 8.08 -15.17 -6.26
C GLU A 7 8.50 -15.33 -7.72
N LEU A 8 8.38 -14.27 -8.49
CA LEU A 8 8.89 -14.15 -9.85
C LEU A 8 10.18 -13.33 -9.80
N LYS A 9 11.25 -13.79 -10.46
CA LYS A 9 12.53 -13.10 -10.46
C LYS A 9 12.69 -12.32 -11.75
N ALA A 10 13.03 -11.04 -11.66
CA ALA A 10 13.31 -10.18 -12.80
C ALA A 10 14.74 -9.67 -12.77
N SER A 11 15.40 -9.67 -13.93
CA SER A 11 16.77 -9.17 -14.14
C SER A 11 16.78 -7.87 -14.96
N SER A 12 15.61 -7.39 -15.39
CA SER A 12 15.45 -6.16 -16.16
C SER A 12 14.06 -5.57 -15.96
N LEU A 13 13.87 -4.31 -16.37
CA LEU A 13 12.58 -3.63 -16.40
C LEU A 13 11.57 -4.37 -17.31
N VAL A 14 12.03 -4.81 -18.49
CA VAL A 14 11.20 -5.52 -19.46
C VAL A 14 10.71 -6.85 -18.90
N GLU A 15 11.58 -7.60 -18.21
CA GLU A 15 11.22 -8.85 -17.58
C GLU A 15 10.22 -8.64 -16.44
N ALA A 16 10.40 -7.60 -15.61
CA ALA A 16 9.46 -7.25 -14.55
C ALA A 16 8.06 -6.92 -15.10
N LEU A 17 8.00 -6.13 -16.19
CA LEU A 17 6.74 -5.82 -16.87
C LEU A 17 6.08 -7.07 -17.46
N SER A 18 6.88 -7.94 -18.10
CA SER A 18 6.40 -9.20 -18.67
C SER A 18 5.80 -10.11 -17.60
N HIS A 19 6.47 -10.24 -16.45
CA HIS A 19 5.97 -11.01 -15.30
C HIS A 19 4.66 -10.44 -14.74
N ALA A 20 4.59 -9.11 -14.58
CA ALA A 20 3.38 -8.46 -14.10
C ALA A 20 2.21 -8.69 -15.05
N GLN A 21 2.39 -8.47 -16.35
CA GLN A 21 1.38 -8.71 -17.37
C GLN A 21 0.96 -10.18 -17.44
N GLY A 22 1.92 -11.11 -17.41
CA GLY A 22 1.66 -12.54 -17.42
C GLY A 22 0.82 -12.99 -16.23
N TRP A 23 1.19 -12.55 -15.02
CA TRP A 23 0.44 -12.88 -13.81
C TRP A 23 -0.97 -12.29 -13.83
N MET A 24 -1.13 -11.02 -14.21
CA MET A 24 -2.44 -10.36 -14.32
C MET A 24 -3.32 -11.04 -15.35
N LYS A 25 -2.79 -11.41 -16.51
CA LYS A 25 -3.54 -12.10 -17.57
C LYS A 25 -4.07 -13.45 -17.09
N LEU A 26 -3.28 -14.18 -16.29
CA LEU A 26 -3.66 -15.51 -15.78
C LEU A 26 -4.63 -15.44 -14.60
N ASN A 27 -4.52 -14.43 -13.74
CA ASN A 27 -5.18 -14.43 -12.44
C ASN A 27 -6.21 -13.31 -12.28
N ALA A 28 -6.10 -12.21 -13.02
CA ALA A 28 -6.92 -11.02 -12.83
C ALA A 28 -7.72 -10.60 -14.07
N SER A 29 -7.44 -11.14 -15.22
CA SER A 29 -8.03 -10.89 -16.55
C SER A 29 -8.81 -9.56 -16.77
N SER A 30 -9.83 -9.24 -16.00
CA SER A 30 -10.61 -7.99 -16.03
C SER A 30 -10.70 -7.30 -14.67
N GLU A 31 -10.02 -7.81 -13.64
CA GLU A 31 -10.07 -7.27 -12.30
C GLU A 31 -8.96 -6.24 -12.06
N VAL A 32 -9.22 -5.31 -11.13
CA VAL A 32 -8.23 -4.34 -10.70
C VAL A 32 -7.11 -5.03 -9.93
N CYS A 33 -5.86 -4.67 -10.24
CA CYS A 33 -4.68 -5.06 -9.47
C CYS A 33 -4.05 -3.82 -8.83
N TRP A 34 -3.55 -3.99 -7.61
CA TRP A 34 -2.76 -2.98 -6.92
C TRP A 34 -1.32 -3.44 -6.77
N PHE A 35 -0.43 -2.47 -6.77
CA PHE A 35 1.01 -2.69 -6.74
C PHE A 35 1.63 -1.97 -5.54
N ARG A 36 2.65 -2.57 -4.94
CA ARG A 36 3.42 -1.94 -3.87
C ARG A 36 4.90 -2.23 -4.05
N GLY A 37 5.68 -1.16 -4.24
CA GLY A 37 7.14 -1.24 -4.24
C GLY A 37 7.68 -1.34 -2.81
N VAL A 38 8.60 -2.25 -2.60
CA VAL A 38 9.28 -2.47 -1.32
C VAL A 38 10.78 -2.56 -1.55
N LYS A 39 11.56 -1.80 -0.76
CA LYS A 39 13.02 -1.64 -0.95
C LYS A 39 13.83 -2.93 -0.66
N ASP A 40 13.27 -3.86 0.10
CA ASP A 40 13.87 -5.17 0.35
C ASP A 40 12.80 -6.27 0.38
N SER A 41 12.98 -7.29 -0.44
CA SER A 41 12.07 -8.43 -0.59
C SER A 41 11.90 -9.27 0.68
N HIS A 42 12.78 -9.10 1.66
CA HIS A 42 12.69 -9.76 2.97
C HIS A 42 11.69 -9.07 3.91
N LEU A 43 11.31 -7.83 3.61
CA LEU A 43 10.31 -7.11 4.39
C LEU A 43 8.91 -7.67 4.09
N SER A 44 8.18 -7.95 5.15
CA SER A 44 6.79 -8.38 5.07
C SER A 44 5.84 -7.21 4.88
N LEU A 45 4.64 -7.49 4.35
CA LEU A 45 3.55 -6.51 4.21
C LEU A 45 2.88 -6.25 5.58
N LEU A 46 3.64 -5.64 6.47
CA LEU A 46 3.20 -5.27 7.80
C LEU A 46 3.17 -3.73 7.92
N PRO A 47 2.08 -3.13 8.40
CA PRO A 47 1.95 -1.68 8.54
C PRO A 47 2.93 -1.07 9.56
N GLY A 48 3.23 0.22 9.38
CA GLY A 48 4.16 0.96 10.21
C GLY A 48 3.84 0.95 11.70
N ALA A 49 2.57 0.95 12.07
CA ALA A 49 2.11 0.85 13.46
C ALA A 49 2.49 -0.48 14.12
N TYR A 50 2.57 -1.58 13.34
CA TYR A 50 2.85 -2.91 13.89
C TYR A 50 4.34 -3.28 13.91
N TRP A 51 5.18 -2.54 13.21
CA TRP A 51 6.63 -2.70 13.28
C TRP A 51 7.24 -2.18 14.58
N ARG A 52 6.51 -1.32 15.29
CA ARG A 52 6.99 -0.63 16.48
C ARG A 52 6.47 -1.29 17.74
N ASN A 53 7.38 -1.63 18.63
CA ASN A 53 7.01 -2.10 19.96
C ASN A 53 6.47 -0.91 20.79
N ASN A 54 5.41 -1.16 21.56
CA ASN A 54 4.80 -0.18 22.46
C ASN A 54 4.31 1.12 21.77
N TYR A 55 3.99 1.07 20.48
CA TYR A 55 3.44 2.22 19.77
C TYR A 55 1.93 2.30 19.97
N ASP A 56 1.46 3.42 20.47
CA ASP A 56 0.04 3.72 20.62
C ASP A 56 -0.43 4.60 19.45
N GLU A 57 -0.99 3.94 18.44
CA GLU A 57 -1.52 4.59 17.25
C GLU A 57 -2.68 5.55 17.59
N PHE A 58 -3.54 5.15 18.55
CA PHE A 58 -4.69 5.97 18.94
C PHE A 58 -4.25 7.31 19.52
N SER A 59 -3.37 7.30 20.52
CA SER A 59 -2.88 8.54 21.14
C SER A 59 -2.10 9.40 20.17
N THR A 60 -1.30 8.80 19.28
CA THR A 60 -0.56 9.53 18.24
C THR A 60 -1.51 10.18 17.25
N LEU A 61 -2.54 9.47 16.76
CA LEU A 61 -3.52 10.03 15.85
C LEU A 61 -4.37 11.12 16.52
N LEU A 62 -4.73 10.94 17.80
CA LEU A 62 -5.44 11.96 18.57
C LEU A 62 -4.61 13.24 18.66
N GLN A 63 -3.34 13.16 19.02
CA GLN A 63 -2.44 14.30 19.04
C GLN A 63 -2.34 14.95 17.66
N PHE A 64 -2.11 14.16 16.61
CA PHE A 64 -2.06 14.66 15.24
C PHE A 64 -3.34 15.39 14.85
N SER A 65 -4.51 14.87 15.22
CA SER A 65 -5.81 15.50 14.92
C SER A 65 -6.04 16.82 15.67
N GLN A 66 -5.49 16.99 16.86
CA GLN A 66 -5.62 18.19 17.67
C GLN A 66 -4.61 19.28 17.28
N GLU A 67 -3.36 18.91 17.08
CA GLU A 67 -2.26 19.85 16.88
C GLU A 67 -1.87 20.00 15.41
N GLY A 68 -1.93 18.93 14.62
CA GLY A 68 -1.47 18.89 13.23
C GLY A 68 -2.27 19.79 12.28
N ARG A 69 -3.52 20.06 12.60
CA ARG A 69 -4.38 20.95 11.81
C ARG A 69 -3.85 22.38 11.70
N ALA A 70 -3.07 22.84 12.69
CA ALA A 70 -2.47 24.16 12.66
C ALA A 70 -1.40 24.34 11.54
N PHE A 71 -0.92 23.23 10.97
CA PHE A 71 0.16 23.20 9.99
C PHE A 71 -0.31 22.91 8.55
N VAL A 72 -1.60 22.64 8.36
CA VAL A 72 -2.15 22.28 7.04
C VAL A 72 -3.46 23.01 6.77
N ASP A 73 -3.55 23.65 5.62
CA ASP A 73 -4.77 24.28 5.14
C ASP A 73 -5.59 23.26 4.34
N VAL A 74 -6.35 22.45 5.03
CA VAL A 74 -7.14 21.35 4.45
C VAL A 74 -8.56 21.39 4.97
N GLY A 75 -9.35 22.36 4.71
CA GLY A 75 -10.78 22.42 5.00
C GLY A 75 -11.29 21.46 6.12
N GLU A 76 -12.54 21.10 6.11
CA GLU A 76 -13.07 20.10 7.06
C GLU A 76 -12.55 18.69 6.76
N LEU A 77 -11.90 18.08 7.78
CA LEU A 77 -11.40 16.71 7.74
C LEU A 77 -12.35 15.81 8.54
N ASP A 78 -12.88 14.79 7.88
CA ASP A 78 -13.44 13.62 8.56
C ASP A 78 -12.31 12.71 9.12
N ASP A 79 -12.68 11.70 9.90
CA ASP A 79 -11.72 10.82 10.55
C ASP A 79 -10.82 10.08 9.54
N TRP A 80 -11.39 9.61 8.42
CA TRP A 80 -10.62 8.91 7.39
C TRP A 80 -9.66 9.84 6.66
N LYS A 81 -10.08 11.08 6.35
CA LYS A 81 -9.18 12.07 5.75
C LYS A 81 -8.03 12.43 6.69
N THR A 82 -8.33 12.58 7.99
CA THR A 82 -7.31 12.81 9.02
C THR A 82 -6.33 11.65 9.08
N TYR A 83 -6.81 10.42 8.99
CA TYR A 83 -5.99 9.21 9.02
C TYR A 83 -5.08 9.09 7.79
N TYR A 84 -5.61 9.35 6.59
CA TYR A 84 -4.80 9.41 5.37
C TYR A 84 -3.77 10.54 5.40
N LEU A 85 -4.13 11.70 5.94
CA LEU A 85 -3.21 12.82 6.09
C LEU A 85 -2.07 12.49 7.05
N ALA A 86 -2.35 11.82 8.16
CA ALA A 86 -1.36 11.33 9.09
C ALA A 86 -0.38 10.34 8.42
N GLN A 87 -0.90 9.32 7.72
CA GLN A 87 -0.10 8.39 6.93
C GLN A 87 0.79 9.12 5.90
N HIS A 88 0.21 10.06 5.17
CA HIS A 88 0.92 10.84 4.15
C HIS A 88 2.12 11.61 4.72
N ASN A 89 2.00 12.09 5.96
CA ASN A 89 3.06 12.82 6.65
C ASN A 89 3.97 11.92 7.51
N GLY A 90 3.91 10.61 7.32
CA GLY A 90 4.83 9.64 7.92
C GLY A 90 4.47 9.22 9.35
N VAL A 91 3.29 9.58 9.85
CA VAL A 91 2.78 9.01 11.09
C VAL A 91 2.57 7.51 10.89
N PRO A 92 3.13 6.65 11.75
CA PRO A 92 2.93 5.22 11.62
C PRO A 92 1.46 4.84 11.83
N THR A 93 0.85 4.25 10.82
CA THR A 93 -0.55 3.80 10.88
C THR A 93 -0.66 2.32 10.54
N ARG A 94 -1.86 1.75 10.64
CA ARG A 94 -2.19 0.41 10.15
C ARG A 94 -2.52 0.37 8.66
N LEU A 95 -2.29 1.46 7.94
CA LEU A 95 -2.40 1.51 6.49
C LEU A 95 -1.14 0.97 5.83
N LEU A 96 -1.31 0.27 4.72
CA LEU A 96 -0.27 0.01 3.73
C LEU A 96 -0.65 0.73 2.44
N ASP A 97 0.30 1.52 1.92
CA ASP A 97 0.12 2.21 0.66
C ASP A 97 0.24 1.24 -0.51
N TRP A 98 -0.66 1.37 -1.45
CA TRP A 98 -0.67 0.69 -2.74
C TRP A 98 -0.85 1.71 -3.85
N THR A 99 -0.58 1.30 -5.07
CA THR A 99 -0.83 2.09 -6.28
C THR A 99 -1.52 1.24 -7.34
N GLU A 100 -2.36 1.87 -8.16
CA GLU A 100 -2.93 1.24 -9.36
C GLU A 100 -1.93 1.22 -10.54
N ASN A 101 -0.74 1.82 -10.36
CA ASN A 101 0.27 1.97 -11.40
C ASN A 101 1.54 1.15 -11.07
N PHE A 102 1.83 0.14 -11.89
CA PHE A 102 3.00 -0.70 -11.72
C PHE A 102 4.32 0.07 -11.78
N ILE A 103 4.41 1.08 -12.65
CA ILE A 103 5.63 1.90 -12.82
C ILE A 103 5.86 2.76 -11.56
N THR A 104 4.80 3.29 -10.96
CA THR A 104 4.88 3.99 -9.67
C THR A 104 5.39 3.06 -8.56
N ALA A 105 4.95 1.80 -8.54
CA ALA A 105 5.47 0.83 -7.58
C ALA A 105 6.96 0.51 -7.81
N LEU A 106 7.41 0.46 -9.05
CA LEU A 106 8.85 0.32 -9.38
C LEU A 106 9.67 1.48 -8.82
N PHE A 107 9.18 2.71 -8.96
CA PHE A 107 9.82 3.88 -8.36
C PHE A 107 9.97 3.69 -6.84
N PHE A 108 8.91 3.35 -6.12
CA PHE A 108 8.98 3.15 -4.67
C PHE A 108 9.92 2.00 -4.25
N ALA A 109 10.01 0.96 -5.07
CA ALA A 109 10.93 -0.15 -4.81
C ALA A 109 12.40 0.29 -4.96
N THR A 110 12.69 1.21 -5.87
CA THR A 110 14.06 1.56 -6.28
C THR A 110 14.51 2.97 -5.88
N ASP A 111 13.62 3.79 -5.29
CA ASP A 111 13.98 5.13 -4.81
C ASP A 111 15.06 5.04 -3.71
N GLY A 112 16.25 5.56 -4.02
CA GLY A 112 17.43 5.47 -3.17
C GLY A 112 18.08 4.08 -3.12
N TRP A 113 17.76 3.19 -4.08
CA TRP A 113 18.42 1.89 -4.18
C TRP A 113 19.89 2.06 -4.60
N ASN A 114 20.78 1.49 -3.81
CA ASN A 114 22.24 1.55 -3.99
C ASN A 114 22.86 0.17 -4.32
N GLY A 115 22.03 -0.86 -4.52
CA GLY A 115 22.48 -2.22 -4.79
C GLY A 115 22.61 -3.14 -3.57
N ASP A 116 22.52 -2.61 -2.34
CA ASP A 116 22.72 -3.41 -1.11
C ASP A 116 21.52 -4.29 -0.78
N THR A 117 20.33 -3.87 -1.19
CA THR A 117 19.08 -4.59 -0.94
C THR A 117 18.57 -5.30 -2.20
N THR A 118 17.56 -6.11 -2.03
CA THR A 118 16.86 -6.81 -3.12
C THR A 118 15.43 -6.28 -3.23
N PRO A 119 15.21 -5.20 -4.02
CA PRO A 119 13.88 -4.61 -4.14
C PRO A 119 12.87 -5.58 -4.74
N CYS A 120 11.59 -5.35 -4.44
CA CYS A 120 10.51 -6.11 -5.05
C CYS A 120 9.26 -5.25 -5.27
N VAL A 121 8.40 -5.72 -6.17
CA VAL A 121 7.04 -5.20 -6.33
C VAL A 121 6.04 -6.30 -6.01
N TRP A 122 5.17 -6.03 -5.06
CA TRP A 122 4.01 -6.87 -4.77
C TRP A 122 2.87 -6.54 -5.71
N ILE A 123 2.13 -7.56 -6.11
CA ILE A 123 0.88 -7.47 -6.88
C ILE A 123 -0.22 -8.09 -6.06
N LEU A 124 -1.33 -7.38 -5.89
CA LEU A 124 -2.46 -7.76 -5.05
C LEU A 124 -3.77 -7.62 -5.83
N LYS A 125 -4.69 -8.55 -5.64
CA LYS A 125 -6.11 -8.41 -6.03
C LYS A 125 -6.91 -7.87 -4.84
N PRO A 126 -7.21 -6.57 -4.79
CA PRO A 126 -7.85 -5.94 -3.63
C PRO A 126 -9.27 -6.43 -3.39
N CYS A 127 -10.01 -6.73 -4.46
CA CYS A 127 -11.37 -7.25 -4.37
C CYS A 127 -11.42 -8.62 -3.70
N ASP A 128 -10.37 -9.44 -3.87
CA ASP A 128 -10.26 -10.73 -3.20
C ASP A 128 -9.94 -10.60 -1.71
N VAL A 129 -9.15 -9.59 -1.32
CA VAL A 129 -8.97 -9.26 0.11
C VAL A 129 -10.31 -8.93 0.75
N ASN A 130 -11.12 -8.09 0.10
CA ASN A 130 -12.45 -7.74 0.61
C ASN A 130 -13.40 -8.93 0.61
N ARG A 131 -13.34 -9.82 -0.38
CA ARG A 131 -14.11 -11.05 -0.38
C ARG A 131 -13.77 -11.95 0.80
N LEU A 132 -12.49 -12.10 1.15
CA LEU A 132 -12.06 -12.90 2.29
C LEU A 132 -12.45 -12.28 3.63
N SER A 133 -12.39 -10.94 3.74
CA SER A 133 -12.66 -10.23 4.99
C SER A 133 -14.12 -9.89 5.22
N LEU A 134 -14.85 -9.58 4.14
CA LEU A 134 -16.20 -9.02 4.19
C LEU A 134 -17.25 -9.89 3.50
N GLY A 135 -16.83 -11.01 2.88
CA GLY A 135 -17.73 -11.93 2.19
C GLY A 135 -18.21 -11.47 0.81
N TRP A 136 -17.83 -10.28 0.33
CA TRP A 136 -18.18 -9.80 -1.00
C TRP A 136 -16.99 -9.17 -1.73
N SER A 137 -16.98 -9.26 -3.04
CA SER A 137 -15.92 -8.76 -3.90
C SER A 137 -16.24 -7.35 -4.40
N GLY A 138 -15.33 -6.40 -4.14
CA GLY A 138 -15.47 -5.03 -4.64
C GLY A 138 -14.52 -4.05 -3.95
N LEU A 139 -14.41 -2.87 -4.55
CA LEU A 139 -13.67 -1.74 -3.97
C LEU A 139 -14.58 -0.95 -3.03
N ILE A 140 -14.05 -0.55 -1.89
CA ILE A 140 -14.80 0.11 -0.82
C ILE A 140 -14.23 1.50 -0.58
N SER A 141 -15.12 2.50 -0.55
CA SER A 141 -14.81 3.86 -0.14
C SER A 141 -15.29 4.08 1.29
N PRO A 142 -14.40 4.38 2.24
CA PRO A 142 -14.77 4.59 3.65
C PRO A 142 -15.74 5.75 3.82
N GLU A 143 -15.63 6.78 3.00
CA GLU A 143 -16.48 7.97 3.07
C GLU A 143 -17.96 7.68 2.74
N ARG A 144 -18.26 6.51 2.21
CA ARG A 144 -19.61 6.06 1.86
C ARG A 144 -20.12 4.91 2.72
N ASN A 145 -19.27 4.36 3.58
CA ASN A 145 -19.58 3.17 4.37
C ASN A 145 -19.17 3.37 5.83
N VAL A 146 -20.10 3.87 6.64
CA VAL A 146 -19.84 4.17 8.07
C VAL A 146 -19.42 2.93 8.88
N GLU A 147 -19.81 1.73 8.45
CA GLU A 147 -19.42 0.47 9.07
C GLU A 147 -17.88 0.29 9.07
N LEU A 148 -17.18 0.90 8.11
CA LEU A 148 -15.72 0.84 8.04
C LEU A 148 -15.01 1.65 9.12
N ASN A 149 -15.73 2.52 9.84
CA ASN A 149 -15.19 3.20 11.01
C ASN A 149 -14.77 2.22 12.11
N ALA A 150 -15.25 0.98 12.06
CA ALA A 150 -14.77 -0.09 12.94
C ALA A 150 -13.27 -0.41 12.78
N TRP A 151 -12.66 -0.05 11.67
CA TRP A 151 -11.21 -0.16 11.45
C TRP A 151 -10.42 1.07 11.91
N MET A 152 -11.10 2.14 12.33
CA MET A 152 -10.41 3.32 12.86
C MET A 152 -9.73 3.02 14.21
N PRO A 153 -8.58 3.65 14.50
CA PRO A 153 -7.90 3.48 15.80
C PRO A 153 -8.79 3.76 17.01
N THR A 154 -9.69 4.74 16.88
CA THR A 154 -10.69 5.08 17.90
C THR A 154 -11.63 3.93 18.22
N SER A 155 -12.09 3.21 17.21
CA SER A 155 -13.03 2.10 17.34
C SER A 155 -12.35 0.82 17.83
N LEU A 156 -11.08 0.61 17.45
CA LEU A 156 -10.34 -0.62 17.80
C LEU A 156 -9.64 -0.56 19.17
N ARG A 157 -9.71 0.56 19.88
CA ARG A 157 -9.09 0.71 21.22
C ARG A 157 -9.51 -0.40 22.20
N ASN A 158 -10.75 -0.85 22.10
CA ASN A 158 -11.31 -1.90 22.95
C ASN A 158 -11.33 -3.29 22.30
N GLY A 159 -10.51 -3.49 21.25
CA GLY A 159 -10.45 -4.75 20.50
C GLY A 159 -11.24 -4.71 19.19
N SER A 160 -11.20 -5.83 18.46
CA SER A 160 -11.96 -5.97 17.22
C SER A 160 -13.47 -6.00 17.48
N GLN A 161 -14.22 -5.56 16.47
CA GLN A 161 -15.68 -5.53 16.49
C GLN A 161 -16.22 -6.48 15.43
N LYS A 162 -17.32 -7.14 15.77
CA LYS A 162 -18.13 -7.91 14.82
C LYS A 162 -19.36 -7.08 14.45
N ILE A 163 -19.46 -6.70 13.20
CA ILE A 163 -20.45 -5.75 12.69
C ILE A 163 -21.36 -6.49 11.71
N PRO A 164 -22.65 -6.72 12.04
CA PRO A 164 -23.60 -7.26 11.09
C PRO A 164 -23.81 -6.27 9.93
N THR A 165 -23.92 -6.78 8.72
CA THR A 165 -24.34 -5.97 7.57
C THR A 165 -25.80 -5.53 7.73
N LYS A 166 -26.21 -4.49 7.00
CA LYS A 166 -27.59 -3.96 7.05
C LYS A 166 -28.66 -4.99 6.71
N ASP A 167 -28.32 -5.94 5.84
CA ASP A 167 -29.19 -7.06 5.45
C ASP A 167 -29.08 -8.28 6.38
N GLY A 168 -28.17 -8.25 7.35
CA GLY A 168 -27.93 -9.33 8.31
C GLY A 168 -27.30 -10.60 7.72
N GLN A 169 -26.91 -10.58 6.45
CA GLN A 169 -26.38 -11.76 5.77
C GLN A 169 -24.91 -12.06 6.13
N TRP A 170 -24.15 -11.03 6.53
CA TRP A 170 -22.72 -11.11 6.82
C TRP A 170 -22.39 -10.45 8.14
N VAL A 171 -21.27 -10.87 8.71
CA VAL A 171 -20.67 -10.20 9.88
C VAL A 171 -19.24 -9.83 9.54
N TYR A 172 -18.95 -8.54 9.49
CA TYR A 172 -17.59 -8.04 9.33
C TYR A 172 -16.83 -8.22 10.64
N ASP A 173 -15.59 -8.68 10.56
CA ASP A 173 -14.70 -8.75 11.71
C ASP A 173 -13.54 -7.76 11.49
N SER A 174 -13.51 -6.69 12.29
CA SER A 174 -12.47 -5.68 12.21
C SER A 174 -11.10 -6.13 12.73
N ALA A 175 -10.93 -7.43 13.04
CA ALA A 175 -9.62 -8.04 13.17
C ALA A 175 -8.92 -8.24 11.83
N ASN A 176 -9.68 -8.43 10.75
CA ASN A 176 -9.17 -8.73 9.41
C ASN A 176 -8.72 -7.48 8.66
N PRO A 177 -7.76 -7.58 7.71
CA PRO A 177 -7.42 -6.49 6.81
C PRO A 177 -8.50 -6.29 5.75
N ILE A 178 -8.69 -5.05 5.30
CA ILE A 178 -9.56 -4.71 4.16
C ILE A 178 -8.83 -3.79 3.17
N ALA A 179 -9.26 -3.83 1.91
CA ALA A 179 -8.77 -2.97 0.85
C ALA A 179 -9.69 -1.75 0.67
N LEU A 180 -9.11 -0.55 0.72
CA LEU A 180 -9.82 0.72 0.71
C LEU A 180 -9.50 1.52 -0.55
N TYR A 181 -10.53 2.03 -1.21
CA TYR A 181 -10.42 2.95 -2.33
C TYR A 181 -10.77 4.38 -1.85
N PRO A 182 -9.77 5.20 -1.49
CA PRO A 182 -9.98 6.51 -0.91
C PRO A 182 -10.46 7.50 -1.96
N ARG A 183 -11.13 8.58 -1.54
CA ARG A 183 -11.38 9.73 -2.41
C ARG A 183 -10.04 10.40 -2.75
N LYS A 184 -9.73 10.49 -4.04
CA LYS A 184 -8.50 11.12 -4.54
C LYS A 184 -8.65 12.66 -4.57
N ASN A 185 -8.46 13.30 -3.43
CA ASN A 185 -8.58 14.75 -3.24
C ASN A 185 -7.24 15.45 -2.93
N ASN A 186 -6.14 14.72 -2.97
CA ASN A 186 -4.79 15.22 -2.72
C ASN A 186 -3.95 15.03 -3.99
N PRO A 187 -3.21 16.06 -4.49
CA PRO A 187 -2.39 15.97 -5.70
C PRO A 187 -1.42 14.80 -5.70
N ARG A 188 -0.79 14.50 -4.55
CA ARG A 188 0.13 13.38 -4.41
C ARG A 188 -0.59 12.03 -4.55
N LEU A 189 -1.76 11.88 -3.91
CA LEU A 189 -2.54 10.66 -4.02
C LEU A 189 -3.03 10.41 -5.46
N ILE A 190 -3.35 11.49 -6.19
CA ILE A 190 -3.69 11.44 -7.62
C ILE A 190 -2.47 11.02 -8.44
N ALA A 191 -1.33 11.69 -8.27
CA ALA A 191 -0.11 11.42 -9.02
C ALA A 191 0.38 9.97 -8.81
N GLN A 192 0.29 9.49 -7.59
CA GLN A 192 0.67 8.12 -7.23
C GLN A 192 -0.40 7.08 -7.56
N GLN A 193 -1.61 7.48 -8.00
CA GLN A 193 -2.77 6.59 -8.14
C GLN A 193 -2.96 5.72 -6.88
N GLY A 194 -2.86 6.38 -5.71
CA GLY A 194 -2.75 5.74 -4.41
C GLY A 194 -4.06 5.10 -3.93
N THR A 195 -3.91 3.96 -3.28
CA THR A 195 -4.96 3.19 -2.60
C THR A 195 -4.38 2.59 -1.33
N PHE A 196 -5.21 1.97 -0.48
CA PHE A 196 -4.74 1.45 0.80
C PHE A 196 -5.30 0.08 1.12
N THR A 197 -4.54 -0.74 1.84
CA THR A 197 -5.12 -1.73 2.73
C THR A 197 -4.98 -1.25 4.17
N VAL A 198 -5.99 -1.49 5.01
CA VAL A 198 -5.92 -1.23 6.44
C VAL A 198 -5.97 -2.55 7.19
N HIS A 199 -5.06 -2.75 8.12
CA HIS A 199 -5.12 -3.88 9.04
C HIS A 199 -6.11 -3.61 10.16
N GLY A 200 -6.80 -4.67 10.59
CA GLY A 200 -7.58 -4.65 11.82
C GLY A 200 -6.70 -4.83 13.06
N THR A 201 -7.20 -5.52 14.08
CA THR A 201 -6.42 -5.86 15.28
C THR A 201 -5.45 -7.03 15.06
N GLY A 202 -5.64 -7.81 13.99
CA GLY A 202 -4.72 -8.90 13.61
C GLY A 202 -3.35 -8.33 13.22
N ARG A 203 -2.28 -8.91 13.83
CA ARG A 203 -0.90 -8.43 13.67
C ARG A 203 -0.06 -9.26 12.70
N GLU A 204 -0.65 -10.20 12.00
CA GLU A 204 0.06 -10.92 10.95
C GLU A 204 0.21 -10.05 9.70
N SER A 205 1.25 -10.33 8.90
CA SER A 205 1.43 -9.63 7.64
C SER A 205 0.34 -9.99 6.63
N LEU A 206 0.02 -9.07 5.71
CA LEU A 206 -1.06 -9.25 4.75
C LEU A 206 -0.89 -10.52 3.91
N GLU A 207 0.33 -10.80 3.45
CA GLU A 207 0.62 -12.00 2.67
C GLU A 207 0.45 -13.29 3.47
N THR A 208 0.77 -13.24 4.77
CA THR A 208 0.55 -14.40 5.67
C THR A 208 -0.94 -14.59 5.91
N TRP A 209 -1.67 -13.51 6.17
CA TRP A 209 -3.11 -13.56 6.36
C TRP A 209 -3.83 -14.11 5.12
N ILE A 210 -3.46 -13.66 3.91
CA ILE A 210 -4.03 -14.18 2.65
C ILE A 210 -3.71 -15.67 2.51
N ALA A 211 -2.47 -16.09 2.76
CA ALA A 211 -2.08 -17.49 2.65
C ALA A 211 -2.81 -18.40 3.64
N THR A 212 -3.15 -17.87 4.82
CA THR A 212 -3.91 -18.61 5.84
C THR A 212 -5.39 -18.71 5.47
N ASN A 213 -5.99 -17.65 4.95
CA ASN A 213 -7.43 -17.59 4.67
C ASN A 213 -7.81 -18.08 3.26
N ALA A 214 -6.84 -18.18 2.34
CA ALA A 214 -7.02 -18.71 0.99
C ALA A 214 -5.94 -19.72 0.60
N PRO A 215 -5.73 -20.80 1.36
CA PRO A 215 -4.56 -21.68 1.20
C PRO A 215 -4.46 -22.34 -0.17
N ALA A 216 -5.59 -22.61 -0.84
CA ALA A 216 -5.61 -23.21 -2.17
C ALA A 216 -5.31 -22.20 -3.29
N ASN A 217 -5.62 -20.91 -3.09
CA ASN A 217 -5.66 -19.91 -4.15
C ASN A 217 -4.80 -18.67 -3.88
N HIS A 218 -4.05 -18.59 -2.76
CA HIS A 218 -3.31 -17.38 -2.38
C HIS A 218 -2.35 -16.89 -3.47
N GLN A 219 -1.75 -17.78 -4.26
CA GLN A 219 -0.83 -17.42 -5.35
C GLN A 219 -1.52 -16.71 -6.52
N SER A 220 -2.84 -16.87 -6.66
CA SER A 220 -3.64 -16.12 -7.62
C SER A 220 -4.19 -14.81 -7.07
N LEU A 221 -4.07 -14.56 -5.77
CA LEU A 221 -4.50 -13.35 -5.09
C LEU A 221 -3.37 -12.36 -4.86
N ILE A 222 -2.18 -12.87 -4.59
CA ILE A 222 -0.99 -12.08 -4.29
C ILE A 222 0.28 -12.78 -4.79
N CYS A 223 1.18 -12.00 -5.36
CA CYS A 223 2.54 -12.45 -5.69
C CYS A 223 3.53 -11.30 -5.53
N LYS A 224 4.82 -11.60 -5.63
CA LYS A 224 5.86 -10.57 -5.71
C LYS A 224 6.84 -10.82 -6.85
N ILE A 225 7.29 -9.74 -7.47
CA ILE A 225 8.37 -9.72 -8.45
C ILE A 225 9.61 -9.21 -7.74
N VAL A 226 10.64 -10.03 -7.63
CA VAL A 226 11.87 -9.73 -6.91
C VAL A 226 12.97 -9.42 -7.91
N PHE A 227 13.67 -8.29 -7.73
CA PHE A 227 14.78 -7.93 -8.60
C PHE A 227 16.03 -8.73 -8.24
N SER A 228 16.64 -9.32 -9.26
CA SER A 228 17.89 -10.07 -9.11
C SER A 228 19.03 -9.12 -8.72
N ARG A 229 19.93 -9.55 -7.84
CA ARG A 229 21.18 -8.84 -7.54
C ARG A 229 22.07 -8.59 -8.76
N LYS A 230 21.78 -9.24 -9.90
CA LYS A 230 22.48 -9.01 -11.17
C LYS A 230 22.02 -7.74 -11.89
N VAL A 231 20.88 -7.17 -11.47
CA VAL A 231 20.39 -5.91 -12.01
C VAL A 231 21.36 -4.79 -11.60
N LYS A 232 21.90 -4.10 -12.57
CA LYS A 232 22.67 -2.88 -12.32
C LYS A 232 21.69 -1.78 -11.92
N HIS A 233 21.68 -1.41 -10.65
CA HIS A 233 20.71 -0.46 -10.09
C HIS A 233 20.74 0.89 -10.82
N VAL A 234 21.94 1.40 -11.21
CA VAL A 234 22.08 2.65 -11.93
C VAL A 234 21.37 2.59 -13.28
N ASP A 235 21.61 1.53 -14.07
CA ASP A 235 20.98 1.35 -15.38
C ASP A 235 19.46 1.21 -15.26
N PHE A 236 18.98 0.55 -14.20
CA PHE A 236 17.55 0.38 -13.97
C PHE A 236 16.86 1.69 -13.61
N ILE A 237 17.47 2.49 -12.71
CA ILE A 237 16.95 3.81 -12.33
C ILE A 237 16.97 4.75 -13.55
N GLN A 238 18.03 4.70 -14.36
CA GLN A 238 18.11 5.48 -15.60
C GLN A 238 16.98 5.10 -16.57
N GLN A 239 16.72 3.82 -16.80
CA GLN A 239 15.62 3.37 -17.65
C GLN A 239 14.25 3.90 -17.17
N LEU A 240 14.00 3.95 -15.86
CA LEU A 240 12.78 4.55 -15.32
C LEU A 240 12.71 6.06 -15.62
N SER A 241 13.83 6.77 -15.49
CA SER A 241 13.93 8.19 -15.83
C SER A 241 13.69 8.44 -17.32
N ASP A 242 14.27 7.61 -18.19
CA ASP A 242 14.18 7.74 -19.66
C ASP A 242 12.73 7.57 -20.17
N ILE A 243 11.91 6.78 -19.47
CA ILE A 243 10.46 6.66 -19.75
C ILE A 243 9.61 7.73 -19.06
N GLY A 244 10.26 8.75 -18.47
CA GLY A 244 9.56 9.91 -17.90
C GLY A 244 9.13 9.76 -16.44
N LEU A 245 9.56 8.71 -15.74
CA LEU A 245 9.29 8.54 -14.33
C LEU A 245 10.29 9.34 -13.51
N ARG A 246 9.85 10.45 -12.96
CA ARG A 246 10.68 11.36 -12.18
C ARG A 246 10.15 11.53 -10.77
N ARG A 247 11.00 11.99 -9.87
CA ARG A 247 10.60 12.29 -8.48
C ARG A 247 9.46 13.30 -8.44
N SER A 248 9.50 14.36 -9.24
CA SER A 248 8.47 15.39 -9.31
C SER A 248 7.13 14.89 -9.88
N THR A 249 7.12 13.83 -10.70
CA THR A 249 5.88 13.20 -11.17
C THR A 249 5.20 12.35 -10.10
N ILE A 250 5.97 11.79 -9.17
CA ILE A 250 5.48 10.98 -8.05
C ILE A 250 5.16 11.83 -6.82
N TYR A 251 5.96 12.85 -6.58
CA TYR A 251 5.81 13.83 -5.51
C TYR A 251 5.64 15.22 -6.12
N PRO A 252 4.40 15.64 -6.47
CA PRO A 252 4.13 16.89 -7.19
C PRO A 252 4.15 18.07 -6.22
N ASP A 253 5.29 18.34 -5.62
CA ASP A 253 5.53 19.48 -4.74
C ASP A 253 6.88 20.15 -5.06
N LEU A 254 7.00 21.43 -4.67
CA LEU A 254 8.19 22.23 -4.96
C LEU A 254 9.47 21.66 -4.36
N HIS A 255 9.37 21.06 -3.16
CA HIS A 255 10.54 20.48 -2.49
C HIS A 255 11.14 19.32 -3.32
N ASN A 256 10.30 18.39 -3.74
CA ASN A 256 10.74 17.25 -4.54
C ASN A 256 11.20 17.64 -5.95
N PHE A 257 10.59 18.67 -6.54
CA PHE A 257 11.09 19.26 -7.80
C PHE A 257 12.49 19.86 -7.64
N ILE A 258 12.75 20.57 -6.54
CA ILE A 258 14.09 21.13 -6.26
C ILE A 258 15.11 20.02 -6.02
N LEU A 259 14.74 18.95 -5.31
CA LEU A 259 15.63 17.78 -5.15
C LEU A 259 15.99 17.14 -6.50
N GLU A 260 15.01 17.00 -7.39
CA GLU A 260 15.26 16.52 -8.77
C GLU A 260 16.20 17.44 -9.54
N MET A 261 16.03 18.75 -9.44
CA MET A 261 16.94 19.74 -10.04
C MET A 261 18.37 19.64 -9.47
N LYS A 262 18.51 19.44 -8.15
CA LYS A 262 19.81 19.20 -7.51
C LYS A 262 20.52 18.01 -8.13
N ASP A 263 19.81 16.87 -8.27
CA ASP A 263 20.38 15.66 -8.87
C ASP A 263 20.79 15.89 -10.33
N GLN A 264 19.96 16.60 -11.12
CA GLN A 264 20.23 16.88 -12.54
C GLN A 264 21.41 17.84 -12.76
N HIS A 265 21.54 18.86 -11.91
CA HIS A 265 22.55 19.91 -12.06
C HIS A 265 23.75 19.73 -11.13
N GLN A 266 23.77 18.66 -10.33
CA GLN A 266 24.87 18.31 -9.41
C GLN A 266 25.30 19.49 -8.51
N TRP A 267 24.32 20.28 -8.06
CA TRP A 267 24.60 21.32 -7.08
C TRP A 267 24.45 20.77 -5.66
N GLU A 268 25.31 21.19 -4.72
CA GLU A 268 25.26 20.82 -3.30
C GLU A 268 24.22 21.65 -2.51
#